data_a708bd257aff6eb7596100cdd4ecb37a
#
_entry.id   a708bd257aff6eb7596100cdd4ecb37a
#
_cell.length_a   1.000
_cell.length_b   1.000
_cell.length_c   1.000
_cell.angle_alpha   90.00
_cell.angle_beta   90.00
_cell.angle_gamma   90.00
#
_symmetry.space_group_name_H-M   'P 1'
#
loop_
_entity.id
_entity.type
_entity.pdbx_description
1 polymer ?
#
loop_
_entity_poly.entity_id
_entity_poly.type
_entity_poly.pdbx_seq_one_letter_code
_entity_poly.pdbx_strand_id
1 'polypeptide(L)'
;DVTVLKDKFHSDSSKMYIVGNHTSPRNEQLCKCAQESMYEAIKTVRPGSNLADIGDAIQKVADKAGFSIVRDYCGHGIGIGFHEEPSVLHYRNNENLILQEGMCFTIEPMINAGTYKCRTNRKDGWTVTTADKQPSAQYEHTLLVIPNGVEVLTLRKDEDFPRIITH
;
A
#
# COMPACT_ATOMS: atom_id res chain seq x y z
N ASP A 1 -7.62 -1.53 -8.75
CA ASP A 1 -6.87 -0.28 -8.70
C ASP A 1 -7.54 0.77 -9.59
N VAL A 2 -7.71 1.99 -9.07
CA VAL A 2 -8.42 3.08 -9.77
C VAL A 2 -7.75 4.42 -9.46
N THR A 3 -7.21 5.03 -10.51
CA THR A 3 -6.69 6.40 -10.48
C THR A 3 -7.72 7.38 -11.02
N VAL A 4 -7.90 8.50 -10.34
CA VAL A 4 -8.80 9.59 -10.75
C VAL A 4 -8.01 10.88 -10.92
N LEU A 5 -8.24 11.60 -12.02
CA LEU A 5 -7.71 12.94 -12.25
C LEU A 5 -8.86 13.96 -12.22
N LYS A 6 -8.81 14.90 -11.29
CA LYS A 6 -9.76 16.00 -11.18
C LYS A 6 -9.04 17.32 -10.91
N ASP A 7 -9.36 18.36 -11.67
CA ASP A 7 -8.82 19.71 -11.51
C ASP A 7 -7.27 19.73 -11.42
N LYS A 8 -6.61 18.88 -12.22
CA LYS A 8 -5.16 18.64 -12.29
C LYS A 8 -4.55 17.83 -11.14
N PHE A 9 -5.34 17.39 -10.16
CA PHE A 9 -4.86 16.55 -9.06
C PHE A 9 -5.24 15.09 -9.28
N HIS A 10 -4.29 14.20 -9.00
CA HIS A 10 -4.49 12.76 -9.02
C HIS A 10 -4.91 12.24 -7.64
N SER A 11 -5.67 11.17 -7.64
CA SER A 11 -6.01 10.38 -6.47
C SER A 11 -6.00 8.92 -6.85
N ASP A 12 -5.41 8.07 -6.02
CA ASP A 12 -5.21 6.65 -6.30
C ASP A 12 -5.69 5.77 -5.16
N SER A 13 -6.29 4.62 -5.49
CA SER A 13 -6.67 3.65 -4.48
C SER A 13 -6.96 2.27 -5.05
N SER A 14 -6.61 1.23 -4.30
CA SER A 14 -6.86 -0.18 -4.66
C SER A 14 -7.65 -0.90 -3.57
N LYS A 15 -8.50 -1.84 -3.98
CA LYS A 15 -9.24 -2.73 -3.08
C LYS A 15 -9.38 -4.13 -3.69
N MET A 16 -9.27 -5.15 -2.87
CA MET A 16 -9.56 -6.52 -3.26
C MET A 16 -11.06 -6.80 -3.19
N TYR A 17 -11.55 -7.54 -4.19
CA TYR A 17 -12.91 -8.06 -4.24
C TYR A 17 -12.85 -9.57 -4.46
N ILE A 18 -13.55 -10.33 -3.61
CA ILE A 18 -13.72 -11.77 -3.79
C ILE A 18 -14.99 -11.98 -4.61
N VAL A 19 -14.83 -12.50 -5.82
CA VAL A 19 -15.96 -12.79 -6.72
C VAL A 19 -16.56 -14.15 -6.38
N GLY A 20 -17.89 -14.19 -6.15
CA GLY A 20 -18.61 -15.38 -5.72
C GLY A 20 -18.51 -15.63 -4.22
N ASN A 21 -18.92 -16.82 -3.79
CA ASN A 21 -19.07 -17.14 -2.37
C ASN A 21 -17.97 -18.07 -1.84
N HIS A 22 -16.97 -18.41 -2.65
CA HIS A 22 -15.94 -19.40 -2.30
C HIS A 22 -14.55 -18.91 -2.69
N THR A 23 -13.72 -18.73 -1.68
CA THR A 23 -12.26 -18.65 -1.84
C THR A 23 -11.62 -19.53 -0.77
N SER A 24 -10.34 -19.86 -0.91
CA SER A 24 -9.66 -20.63 0.14
C SER A 24 -9.43 -19.77 1.37
N PRO A 25 -9.44 -20.37 2.60
CA PRO A 25 -9.11 -19.63 3.81
C PRO A 25 -7.76 -18.90 3.75
N ARG A 26 -6.79 -19.48 3.02
CA ARG A 26 -5.49 -18.84 2.80
C ARG A 26 -5.60 -17.57 1.95
N ASN A 27 -6.47 -17.54 0.93
CA ASN A 27 -6.68 -16.34 0.13
C ASN A 27 -7.42 -15.25 0.90
N GLU A 28 -8.39 -15.62 1.75
CA GLU A 28 -9.03 -14.66 2.66
C GLU A 28 -8.02 -14.05 3.61
N GLN A 29 -7.16 -14.88 4.21
CA GLN A 29 -6.08 -14.42 5.07
C GLN A 29 -5.09 -13.52 4.34
N LEU A 30 -4.79 -13.81 3.06
CA LEU A 30 -3.92 -12.98 2.22
C LEU A 30 -4.53 -11.58 2.01
N CYS A 31 -5.81 -11.51 1.61
CA CYS A 31 -6.51 -10.24 1.42
C CYS A 31 -6.56 -9.44 2.74
N LYS A 32 -6.88 -10.11 3.85
CA LYS A 32 -6.88 -9.48 5.17
C LYS A 32 -5.51 -8.96 5.57
N CYS A 33 -4.45 -9.75 5.33
CA CYS A 33 -3.08 -9.35 5.61
C CYS A 33 -2.67 -8.11 4.80
N ALA A 34 -3.01 -8.05 3.51
CA ALA A 34 -2.73 -6.89 2.68
C ALA A 34 -3.41 -5.61 3.21
N GLN A 35 -4.68 -5.71 3.60
CA GLN A 35 -5.41 -4.59 4.19
C GLN A 35 -4.85 -4.19 5.57
N GLU A 36 -4.62 -5.14 6.47
CA GLU A 36 -4.06 -4.89 7.80
C GLU A 36 -2.66 -4.27 7.71
N SER A 37 -1.81 -4.76 6.79
CA SER A 37 -0.46 -4.21 6.62
C SER A 37 -0.50 -2.75 6.17
N MET A 38 -1.41 -2.39 5.27
CA MET A 38 -1.65 -1.00 4.87
C MET A 38 -2.11 -0.15 6.07
N TYR A 39 -3.09 -0.62 6.84
CA TYR A 39 -3.61 0.12 8.00
C TYR A 39 -2.58 0.31 9.10
N GLU A 40 -1.78 -0.70 9.42
CA GLU A 40 -0.70 -0.57 10.40
C GLU A 40 0.39 0.41 9.93
N ALA A 41 0.69 0.44 8.63
CA ALA A 41 1.58 1.43 8.06
C ALA A 41 1.03 2.86 8.15
N ILE A 42 -0.25 3.06 7.82
CA ILE A 42 -0.92 4.38 7.93
C ILE A 42 -0.81 4.93 9.35
N LYS A 43 -0.93 4.10 10.37
CA LYS A 43 -0.81 4.49 11.78
C LYS A 43 0.58 5.01 12.16
N THR A 44 1.62 4.77 11.38
CA THR A 44 2.96 5.31 11.65
C THR A 44 3.16 6.73 11.11
N VAL A 45 2.26 7.17 10.22
CA VAL A 45 2.40 8.42 9.48
C VAL A 45 2.04 9.63 10.35
N ARG A 46 3.02 10.51 10.56
CA ARG A 46 2.86 11.83 11.19
C ARG A 46 4.06 12.71 10.87
N PRO A 47 3.97 14.02 11.05
CA PRO A 47 5.15 14.88 10.96
C PRO A 47 6.25 14.41 11.92
N GLY A 48 7.49 14.32 11.43
CA GLY A 48 8.65 13.88 12.20
C GLY A 48 8.91 12.38 12.24
N SER A 49 7.98 11.51 11.78
CA SER A 49 8.25 10.08 11.61
C SER A 49 9.12 9.83 10.37
N ASN A 50 9.79 8.69 10.34
CA ASN A 50 10.63 8.30 9.22
C ASN A 50 9.80 7.54 8.17
N LEU A 51 10.03 7.79 6.88
CA LEU A 51 9.37 7.05 5.79
C LEU A 51 9.59 5.53 5.88
N ALA A 52 10.74 5.08 6.38
CA ALA A 52 11.03 3.67 6.60
C ALA A 52 10.11 2.97 7.60
N ASP A 53 9.49 3.71 8.54
CA ASP A 53 8.55 3.15 9.52
C ASP A 53 7.35 2.48 8.84
N ILE A 54 6.95 2.97 7.66
CA ILE A 54 5.91 2.39 6.81
C ILE A 54 6.28 0.95 6.41
N GLY A 55 7.46 0.78 5.81
CA GLY A 55 7.95 -0.54 5.39
C GLY A 55 8.14 -1.51 6.55
N ASP A 56 8.60 -1.02 7.69
CA ASP A 56 8.75 -1.81 8.92
C ASP A 56 7.41 -2.31 9.48
N ALA A 57 6.38 -1.46 9.46
CA ALA A 57 5.04 -1.83 9.90
C ALA A 57 4.42 -2.91 8.99
N ILE A 58 4.51 -2.73 7.66
CA ILE A 58 4.04 -3.71 6.68
C ILE A 58 4.77 -5.05 6.85
N GLN A 59 6.11 -5.01 6.98
CA GLN A 59 6.93 -6.21 7.14
C GLN A 59 6.53 -7.02 8.38
N LYS A 60 6.26 -6.37 9.51
CA LYS A 60 5.83 -7.04 10.75
C LYS A 60 4.51 -7.81 10.56
N VAL A 61 3.55 -7.24 9.86
CA VAL A 61 2.25 -7.88 9.60
C VAL A 61 2.41 -9.06 8.64
N ALA A 62 3.14 -8.86 7.52
CA ALA A 62 3.37 -9.90 6.52
C ALA A 62 4.15 -11.09 7.11
N ASP A 63 5.22 -10.84 7.87
CA ASP A 63 6.04 -11.88 8.53
C ASP A 63 5.20 -12.72 9.51
N LYS A 64 4.36 -12.06 10.32
CA LYS A 64 3.47 -12.75 11.26
C LYS A 64 2.46 -13.65 10.56
N ALA A 65 2.00 -13.26 9.38
CA ALA A 65 1.04 -14.04 8.58
C ALA A 65 1.71 -15.12 7.71
N GLY A 66 3.05 -15.13 7.60
CA GLY A 66 3.81 -16.06 6.76
C GLY A 66 3.67 -15.77 5.27
N PHE A 67 3.52 -14.49 4.90
CA PHE A 67 3.46 -13.99 3.53
C PHE A 67 4.68 -13.15 3.18
N SER A 68 4.86 -12.85 1.91
CA SER A 68 5.98 -12.04 1.43
C SER A 68 5.50 -10.73 0.78
N ILE A 69 6.37 -9.72 0.74
CA ILE A 69 6.07 -8.40 0.20
C ILE A 69 6.80 -8.23 -1.12
N VAL A 70 6.10 -7.80 -2.16
CA VAL A 70 6.69 -7.44 -3.45
C VAL A 70 7.67 -6.29 -3.28
N ARG A 71 8.81 -6.35 -3.98
CA ARG A 71 9.90 -5.37 -3.91
C ARG A 71 10.13 -4.60 -5.21
N ASP A 72 9.52 -5.05 -6.29
CA ASP A 72 9.67 -4.46 -7.63
C ASP A 72 8.79 -3.23 -7.81
N TYR A 73 7.88 -2.98 -6.88
CA TYR A 73 6.92 -1.85 -6.87
C TYR A 73 6.90 -1.20 -5.50
N CYS A 74 6.47 0.06 -5.46
CA CYS A 74 6.40 0.88 -4.26
C CYS A 74 5.21 1.85 -4.34
N GLY A 75 4.84 2.44 -3.23
CA GLY A 75 4.01 3.64 -3.21
C GLY A 75 4.80 4.86 -3.66
N HIS A 76 4.13 5.97 -3.84
CA HIS A 76 4.71 7.15 -4.47
C HIS A 76 4.07 8.45 -3.94
N GLY A 77 4.81 9.54 -4.03
CA GLY A 77 4.23 10.86 -3.94
C GLY A 77 3.16 11.05 -5.02
N ILE A 78 2.12 11.80 -4.73
CA ILE A 78 1.00 12.04 -5.65
C ILE A 78 0.45 13.45 -5.48
N GLY A 79 0.08 14.08 -6.59
CA GLY A 79 -0.44 15.44 -6.61
C GLY A 79 -0.83 15.86 -8.01
N ILE A 80 -0.12 16.85 -8.57
CA ILE A 80 -0.26 17.25 -9.97
C ILE A 80 0.33 16.17 -10.88
N GLY A 81 1.49 15.61 -10.52
CA GLY A 81 2.01 14.39 -11.12
C GLY A 81 1.30 13.16 -10.58
N PHE A 82 1.16 12.13 -11.41
CA PHE A 82 0.60 10.85 -10.97
C PHE A 82 1.59 10.13 -10.05
N HIS A 83 2.82 9.97 -10.49
CA HIS A 83 3.91 9.42 -9.70
C HIS A 83 4.95 10.53 -9.43
N GLU A 84 5.08 10.90 -8.17
CA GLU A 84 6.04 11.91 -7.70
C GLU A 84 6.92 11.29 -6.60
N GLU A 85 8.00 11.98 -6.25
CA GLU A 85 8.75 11.65 -5.04
C GLU A 85 7.94 11.98 -3.77
N PRO A 86 8.13 11.23 -2.68
CA PRO A 86 9.09 10.15 -2.49
C PRO A 86 8.58 8.79 -2.99
N SER A 87 9.50 7.87 -3.28
CA SER A 87 9.20 6.45 -3.41
C SER A 87 8.95 5.85 -2.02
N VAL A 88 7.81 5.19 -1.81
CA VAL A 88 7.39 4.62 -0.53
C VAL A 88 7.58 3.10 -0.53
N LEU A 89 8.69 2.62 0.03
CA LEU A 89 9.01 1.19 0.06
C LEU A 89 8.15 0.46 1.10
N HIS A 90 7.54 -0.66 0.69
CA HIS A 90 6.60 -1.43 1.53
C HIS A 90 7.27 -2.58 2.33
N TYR A 91 8.58 -2.71 2.26
CA TYR A 91 9.38 -3.69 2.99
C TYR A 91 10.42 -2.98 3.85
N ARG A 92 11.01 -3.69 4.79
CA ARG A 92 12.09 -3.15 5.65
C ARG A 92 13.23 -2.59 4.82
N ASN A 93 13.56 -1.34 5.06
CA ASN A 93 14.54 -0.57 4.29
C ASN A 93 15.29 0.42 5.22
N ASN A 94 16.21 1.19 4.64
CA ASN A 94 17.04 2.17 5.35
C ASN A 94 16.78 3.61 4.85
N GLU A 95 15.59 3.90 4.31
CA GLU A 95 15.21 5.26 3.97
C GLU A 95 15.28 6.14 5.21
N ASN A 96 15.67 7.40 5.02
CA ASN A 96 15.83 8.35 6.13
C ASN A 96 15.07 9.65 5.91
N LEU A 97 14.12 9.67 4.98
CA LEU A 97 13.25 10.82 4.75
C LEU A 97 12.32 11.01 5.95
N ILE A 98 12.34 12.21 6.50
CA ILE A 98 11.44 12.60 7.59
C ILE A 98 10.18 13.20 6.99
N LEU A 99 9.03 12.66 7.38
CA LEU A 99 7.73 13.12 6.92
C LEU A 99 7.43 14.53 7.44
N GLN A 100 6.89 15.36 6.57
CA GLN A 100 6.51 16.75 6.87
C GLN A 100 5.03 16.97 6.56
N GLU A 101 4.42 17.90 7.29
CA GLU A 101 3.06 18.35 7.00
C GLU A 101 2.92 18.79 5.54
N GLY A 102 1.80 18.44 4.91
CA GLY A 102 1.49 18.73 3.52
C GLY A 102 2.00 17.68 2.52
N MET A 103 2.84 16.72 2.93
CA MET A 103 3.22 15.61 2.07
C MET A 103 1.99 14.75 1.73
N CYS A 104 1.84 14.42 0.44
CA CYS A 104 0.78 13.55 -0.07
C CYS A 104 1.42 12.38 -0.83
N PHE A 105 1.07 11.15 -0.46
CA PHE A 105 1.64 9.94 -1.06
C PHE A 105 0.71 8.74 -0.90
N THR A 106 0.99 7.65 -1.62
CA THR A 106 0.27 6.39 -1.52
C THR A 106 0.96 5.39 -0.59
N ILE A 107 0.16 4.55 0.07
CA ILE A 107 0.60 3.30 0.70
C ILE A 107 -0.22 2.18 0.06
N GLU A 108 0.47 1.27 -0.65
CA GLU A 108 -0.14 0.29 -1.56
C GLU A 108 0.54 -1.08 -1.53
N PRO A 109 0.71 -1.72 -0.39
CA PRO A 109 1.47 -2.96 -0.28
C PRO A 109 0.87 -4.09 -1.11
N MET A 110 1.69 -4.72 -1.96
CA MET A 110 1.39 -5.97 -2.64
C MET A 110 1.92 -7.13 -1.82
N ILE A 111 1.04 -7.99 -1.32
CA ILE A 111 1.37 -9.15 -0.48
C ILE A 111 1.17 -10.43 -1.28
N ASN A 112 2.20 -11.28 -1.30
CA ASN A 112 2.19 -12.55 -2.03
C ASN A 112 2.06 -13.74 -1.07
N ALA A 113 1.28 -14.74 -1.46
CA ALA A 113 1.12 -15.98 -0.71
C ALA A 113 2.38 -16.87 -0.73
N GLY A 114 3.27 -16.66 -1.69
CA GLY A 114 4.53 -17.38 -1.87
C GLY A 114 5.74 -16.44 -1.93
N THR A 115 6.55 -16.54 -2.99
CA THR A 115 7.74 -15.70 -3.14
C THR A 115 7.40 -14.23 -3.42
N TYR A 116 8.25 -13.32 -2.93
CA TYR A 116 8.13 -11.88 -3.23
C TYR A 116 8.44 -11.52 -4.69
N LYS A 117 9.07 -12.44 -5.44
CA LYS A 117 9.54 -12.18 -6.82
C LYS A 117 8.39 -12.09 -7.81
N CYS A 118 8.50 -11.12 -8.74
CA CYS A 118 7.58 -10.93 -9.86
C CYS A 118 8.21 -11.34 -11.19
N ARG A 119 7.34 -11.53 -12.20
CA ARG A 119 7.74 -11.76 -13.60
C ARG A 119 6.85 -10.93 -14.51
N THR A 120 7.47 -10.09 -15.32
CA THR A 120 6.78 -9.39 -16.41
C THR A 120 6.65 -10.31 -17.62
N ASN A 121 5.48 -10.35 -18.22
CA ASN A 121 5.23 -11.09 -19.44
C ASN A 121 5.99 -10.41 -20.61
N ARG A 122 6.92 -11.15 -21.21
CA ARG A 122 7.77 -10.65 -22.31
C ARG A 122 7.01 -10.35 -23.61
N LYS A 123 5.80 -10.90 -23.77
CA LYS A 123 5.02 -10.72 -25.02
C LYS A 123 4.31 -9.39 -25.07
N ASP A 124 3.77 -8.93 -23.92
CA ASP A 124 3.03 -7.67 -23.83
C ASP A 124 3.83 -6.57 -23.10
N GLY A 125 4.91 -6.93 -22.39
CA GLY A 125 5.75 -6.02 -21.63
C GLY A 125 5.04 -5.35 -20.44
N TRP A 126 3.83 -5.80 -20.11
CA TRP A 126 2.95 -5.15 -19.14
C TRP A 126 2.46 -6.08 -18.03
N THR A 127 1.87 -7.22 -18.38
CA THR A 127 1.29 -8.15 -17.40
C THR A 127 2.34 -8.69 -16.45
N VAL A 128 2.10 -8.49 -15.15
CA VAL A 128 2.98 -8.98 -14.07
C VAL A 128 2.29 -10.09 -13.30
N THR A 129 3.03 -11.14 -13.03
CA THR A 129 2.58 -12.28 -12.22
C THR A 129 3.61 -12.59 -11.14
N THR A 130 3.18 -13.25 -10.06
CA THR A 130 4.11 -13.83 -9.10
C THR A 130 4.99 -14.88 -9.77
N ALA A 131 6.27 -14.96 -9.40
CA ALA A 131 7.22 -15.88 -10.05
C ALA A 131 6.86 -17.36 -9.85
N ASP A 132 6.17 -17.69 -8.76
CA ASP A 132 5.70 -19.03 -8.39
C ASP A 132 4.22 -19.28 -8.69
N LYS A 133 3.53 -18.31 -9.30
CA LYS A 133 2.11 -18.37 -9.64
C LYS A 133 1.17 -18.48 -8.42
N GLN A 134 1.66 -18.18 -7.23
CA GLN A 134 0.81 -18.09 -6.04
C GLN A 134 -0.02 -16.78 -6.06
N PRO A 135 -1.15 -16.74 -5.35
CA PRO A 135 -1.97 -15.52 -5.26
C PRO A 135 -1.22 -14.32 -4.71
N SER A 136 -1.65 -13.14 -5.13
CA SER A 136 -1.23 -11.84 -4.60
C SER A 136 -2.45 -11.00 -4.26
N ALA A 137 -2.33 -10.11 -3.27
CA ALA A 137 -3.37 -9.17 -2.89
C ALA A 137 -2.77 -7.79 -2.66
N GLN A 138 -3.56 -6.74 -2.98
CA GLN A 138 -3.18 -5.34 -2.80
C GLN A 138 -4.34 -4.54 -2.24
N TYR A 139 -4.04 -3.62 -1.33
CA TYR A 139 -4.90 -2.51 -0.93
C TYR A 139 -4.09 -1.23 -0.99
N GLU A 140 -4.78 -0.13 -1.21
CA GLU A 140 -4.13 1.17 -1.34
C GLU A 140 -4.99 2.30 -0.84
N HIS A 141 -4.33 3.28 -0.25
CA HIS A 141 -4.87 4.61 0.02
C HIS A 141 -3.89 5.73 -0.32
N THR A 142 -4.46 6.84 -0.81
CA THR A 142 -3.79 8.14 -0.85
C THR A 142 -3.93 8.82 0.51
N LEU A 143 -2.83 9.36 1.01
CA LEU A 143 -2.70 9.94 2.35
C LEU A 143 -2.21 11.37 2.28
N LEU A 144 -2.64 12.19 3.23
CA LEU A 144 -2.13 13.53 3.50
C LEU A 144 -1.54 13.60 4.91
N VAL A 145 -0.30 14.01 5.04
CA VAL A 145 0.31 14.31 6.35
C VAL A 145 -0.25 15.63 6.85
N ILE A 146 -0.97 15.60 7.98
CA ILE A 146 -1.56 16.78 8.64
C ILE A 146 -0.75 17.17 9.88
N PRO A 147 -0.95 18.37 10.49
CA PRO A 147 -0.12 18.86 11.60
C PRO A 147 0.11 17.86 12.74
N ASN A 148 -0.90 17.08 13.09
CA ASN A 148 -0.85 16.17 14.24
C ASN A 148 -1.09 14.70 13.83
N GLY A 149 -0.81 14.31 12.57
CA GLY A 149 -1.05 12.94 12.16
C GLY A 149 -1.22 12.77 10.66
N VAL A 150 -2.23 12.01 10.26
CA VAL A 150 -2.51 11.67 8.85
C VAL A 150 -4.00 11.68 8.56
N GLU A 151 -4.38 12.14 7.37
CA GLU A 151 -5.72 11.98 6.78
C GLU A 151 -5.67 10.96 5.64
N VAL A 152 -6.59 10.00 5.65
CA VAL A 152 -6.82 9.04 4.56
C VAL A 152 -7.80 9.66 3.57
N LEU A 153 -7.28 10.18 2.45
CA LEU A 153 -8.08 10.91 1.46
C LEU A 153 -9.06 10.01 0.71
N THR A 154 -8.68 8.77 0.47
CA THR A 154 -9.44 7.78 -0.31
C THR A 154 -10.20 6.77 0.55
N LEU A 155 -10.42 7.04 1.86
CA LEU A 155 -11.14 6.13 2.75
C LEU A 155 -12.56 5.85 2.22
N ARG A 156 -12.91 4.57 2.11
CA ARG A 156 -14.19 4.09 1.59
C ARG A 156 -15.23 4.01 2.71
N LYS A 157 -16.50 4.14 2.34
CA LYS A 157 -17.63 4.13 3.31
C LYS A 157 -17.82 2.78 4.02
N ASP A 158 -17.36 1.70 3.42
CA ASP A 158 -17.48 0.33 3.91
C ASP A 158 -16.21 -0.16 4.65
N GLU A 159 -15.27 0.74 4.94
CA GLU A 159 -14.07 0.44 5.72
C GLU A 159 -14.24 0.90 7.17
N ASP A 160 -13.98 -0.03 8.10
CA ASP A 160 -13.92 0.25 9.53
C ASP A 160 -12.52 0.74 9.91
N PHE A 161 -12.19 1.95 9.47
CA PHE A 161 -10.92 2.61 9.73
C PHE A 161 -11.14 4.12 9.86
N PRO A 162 -10.42 4.81 10.74
CA PRO A 162 -10.58 6.24 10.92
C PRO A 162 -10.03 7.04 9.72
N ARG A 163 -10.77 8.05 9.26
CA ARG A 163 -10.30 8.96 8.21
C ARG A 163 -9.10 9.80 8.68
N ILE A 164 -9.11 10.22 9.94
CA ILE A 164 -8.05 11.04 10.55
C ILE A 164 -7.49 10.29 11.74
N ILE A 165 -6.17 10.14 11.76
CA ILE A 165 -5.43 9.59 12.88
C ILE A 165 -4.55 10.70 13.45
N THR A 166 -4.69 10.96 14.74
CA THR A 166 -3.87 11.94 15.49
C THR A 166 -2.96 11.23 16.48
N HIS A 167 -1.80 11.83 16.73
CA HIS A 167 -0.76 11.30 17.63
C HIS A 167 -0.43 12.29 18.74
#